data_2494d273fa725598714718c724e66ad7
#
_entry.id   2494d273fa725598714718c724e66ad7
#
_cell.length_a   1.000
_cell.length_b   1.000
_cell.length_c   1.000
_cell.angle_alpha   90.00
_cell.angle_beta   90.00
_cell.angle_gamma   90.00
#
_symmetry.space_group_name_H-M   'P 1'
#
loop_
_entity.id
_entity.type
_entity.pdbx_description
1 polymer ?
#
loop_
_entity_poly.entity_id
_entity_poly.type
_entity_poly.pdbx_seq_one_letter_code
_entity_poly.pdbx_strand_id
1 'polypeptide(L)'
;LIVKLSPNAPDLKAIAFSVIKAGANAISLVNTFQAMAIDIEKEQFIFDNIKAGLAGPAIKPIALRMVYDICSAIKTLPKEQQVPVIGLGGISTWQDAVEFILAGADAIQVGTSIFANPNCIKEIINGISAWMARKGYSKIEDFKGKMIFN
;
A
#
# COMPACT_ATOMS: atom_id res chain seq x y z
N LEU A 1 -7.31 7.33 14.88
CA LEU A 1 -6.68 6.01 14.87
C LEU A 1 -6.51 5.54 13.43
N ILE A 2 -5.28 5.19 13.02
CA ILE A 2 -4.98 4.53 11.74
C ILE A 2 -4.68 3.06 12.03
N VAL A 3 -5.42 2.14 11.43
CA VAL A 3 -5.22 0.70 11.61
C VAL A 3 -4.45 0.14 10.42
N LYS A 4 -3.28 -0.48 10.69
CA LYS A 4 -2.45 -1.09 9.65
C LYS A 4 -2.77 -2.57 9.50
N LEU A 5 -3.20 -2.96 8.32
CA LEU A 5 -3.62 -4.32 8.02
C LEU A 5 -2.44 -5.21 7.57
N SER A 6 -2.46 -6.46 8.02
CA SER A 6 -1.48 -7.47 7.63
C SER A 6 -1.92 -8.20 6.36
N PRO A 7 -1.03 -8.37 5.36
CA PRO A 7 -1.36 -9.13 4.15
C PRO A 7 -1.46 -10.65 4.41
N ASN A 8 -1.01 -11.09 5.59
CA ASN A 8 -1.04 -12.50 5.97
C ASN A 8 -2.39 -12.91 6.60
N ALA A 9 -3.34 -11.98 6.68
CA ALA A 9 -4.68 -12.26 7.16
C ALA A 9 -5.50 -13.06 6.13
N PRO A 10 -6.27 -14.06 6.56
CA PRO A 10 -7.02 -14.93 5.64
C PRO A 10 -8.14 -14.18 4.89
N ASP A 11 -8.79 -13.21 5.53
CA ASP A 11 -9.83 -12.36 4.93
C ASP A 11 -9.57 -10.89 5.29
N LEU A 12 -8.82 -10.22 4.43
CA LEU A 12 -8.44 -8.81 4.62
C LEU A 12 -9.65 -7.87 4.55
N LYS A 13 -10.66 -8.19 3.73
CA LYS A 13 -11.88 -7.39 3.59
C LYS A 13 -12.74 -7.44 4.85
N ALA A 14 -12.94 -8.63 5.41
CA ALA A 14 -13.70 -8.79 6.66
C ALA A 14 -13.01 -8.04 7.82
N ILE A 15 -11.68 -8.10 7.89
CA ILE A 15 -10.91 -7.34 8.90
C ILE A 15 -11.04 -5.83 8.66
N ALA A 16 -10.93 -5.35 7.42
CA ALA A 16 -11.10 -3.93 7.10
C ALA A 16 -12.47 -3.43 7.57
N PHE A 17 -13.55 -4.14 7.28
CA PHE A 17 -14.90 -3.76 7.72
C PHE A 17 -15.05 -3.80 9.24
N SER A 18 -14.44 -4.78 9.89
CA SER A 18 -14.49 -4.90 11.36
C SER A 18 -13.79 -3.72 12.04
N VAL A 19 -12.62 -3.29 11.56
CA VAL A 19 -11.91 -2.16 12.16
C VAL A 19 -12.57 -0.83 11.85
N ILE A 20 -13.20 -0.67 10.68
CA ILE A 20 -14.03 0.52 10.37
C ILE A 20 -15.21 0.59 11.35
N LYS A 21 -15.95 -0.50 11.53
CA LYS A 21 -17.06 -0.59 12.47
C LYS A 21 -16.63 -0.32 13.93
N ALA A 22 -15.40 -0.67 14.28
CA ALA A 22 -14.82 -0.39 15.59
C ALA A 22 -14.31 1.06 15.75
N GLY A 23 -14.45 1.91 14.74
CA GLY A 23 -14.13 3.34 14.83
C GLY A 23 -12.73 3.72 14.32
N ALA A 24 -12.11 2.94 13.46
CA ALA A 24 -10.89 3.37 12.76
C ALA A 24 -11.17 4.62 11.90
N ASN A 25 -10.31 5.62 11.98
CA ASN A 25 -10.40 6.85 11.18
C ASN A 25 -9.74 6.73 9.80
N ALA A 26 -8.83 5.77 9.65
CA ALA A 26 -8.18 5.41 8.39
C ALA A 26 -7.64 3.99 8.46
N ILE A 27 -7.42 3.39 7.29
CA ILE A 27 -6.77 2.10 7.15
C ILE A 27 -5.47 2.30 6.37
N SER A 28 -4.38 1.63 6.80
CA SER A 28 -3.17 1.50 5.99
C SER A 28 -2.91 0.02 5.67
N LEU A 29 -2.44 -0.25 4.45
CA LEU A 29 -2.06 -1.59 4.02
C LEU A 29 -1.03 -1.52 2.88
N VAL A 30 -0.02 -2.42 2.86
CA VAL A 30 0.06 -3.66 3.63
C VAL A 30 1.28 -3.64 4.56
N ASN A 31 1.31 -4.55 5.55
CA ASN A 31 2.53 -4.90 6.26
C ASN A 31 3.38 -5.87 5.41
N THR A 32 4.47 -6.39 5.94
CA THR A 32 5.34 -7.37 5.26
C THR A 32 4.67 -8.73 5.09
N PHE A 33 5.04 -9.43 4.01
CA PHE A 33 4.64 -10.82 3.81
C PHE A 33 5.57 -11.75 4.59
N GLN A 34 5.06 -12.86 5.11
CA GLN A 34 5.92 -13.88 5.71
C GLN A 34 6.76 -14.56 4.63
N ALA A 35 8.06 -14.62 4.86
CA ALA A 35 9.04 -15.25 4.00
C ALA A 35 10.11 -15.97 4.83
N MET A 36 10.96 -16.74 4.17
CA MET A 36 12.04 -17.51 4.79
C MET A 36 13.23 -17.56 3.84
N ALA A 37 14.44 -17.68 4.40
CA ALA A 37 15.63 -17.97 3.66
C ALA A 37 16.52 -18.99 4.39
N ILE A 38 17.24 -19.82 3.64
CA ILE A 38 18.11 -20.88 4.13
C ILE A 38 19.51 -20.64 3.60
N ASP A 39 20.51 -20.72 4.46
CA ASP A 39 21.93 -20.81 4.11
C ASP A 39 22.24 -22.26 3.80
N ILE A 40 22.42 -22.58 2.53
CA ILE A 40 22.64 -23.96 2.07
C ILE A 40 24.00 -24.52 2.44
N GLU A 41 25.00 -23.65 2.63
CA GLU A 41 26.35 -24.07 3.02
C GLU A 41 26.44 -24.43 4.50
N LYS A 42 25.65 -23.72 5.31
CA LYS A 42 25.57 -23.98 6.76
C LYS A 42 24.42 -24.90 7.15
N GLU A 43 23.55 -25.23 6.19
CA GLU A 43 22.34 -26.06 6.41
C GLU A 43 21.47 -25.53 7.55
N GLN A 44 21.30 -24.19 7.62
CA GLN A 44 20.54 -23.53 8.68
C GLN A 44 19.72 -22.34 8.19
N PHE A 45 18.73 -21.92 9.00
CA PHE A 45 17.97 -20.72 8.70
C PHE A 45 18.85 -19.47 8.80
N ILE A 46 18.66 -18.49 7.87
CA ILE A 46 19.36 -17.21 7.92
C ILE A 46 18.87 -16.35 9.09
N PHE A 47 17.60 -16.48 9.46
CA PHE A 47 16.98 -15.67 10.51
C PHE A 47 16.72 -16.52 11.76
N ASP A 48 17.07 -16.01 12.94
CA ASP A 48 16.85 -16.68 14.24
C ASP A 48 15.37 -17.05 14.47
N ASN A 49 14.43 -16.21 13.98
CA ASN A 49 13.01 -16.46 14.07
C ASN A 49 12.46 -17.35 12.93
N ILE A 50 13.32 -18.02 12.15
CA ILE A 50 12.97 -18.86 11.00
C ILE A 50 12.27 -18.06 9.88
N LYS A 51 11.25 -17.30 10.22
CA LYS A 51 10.47 -16.47 9.29
C LYS A 51 10.80 -15.00 9.46
N ALA A 52 10.85 -14.27 8.35
CA ALA A 52 11.08 -12.83 8.29
C ALA A 52 10.05 -12.13 7.40
N GLY A 53 10.04 -10.81 7.44
CA GLY A 53 9.13 -10.01 6.62
C GLY A 53 9.73 -9.70 5.26
N LEU A 54 9.11 -10.17 4.19
CA LEU A 54 9.43 -9.75 2.83
C LEU A 54 8.80 -8.37 2.55
N ALA A 55 9.62 -7.43 2.12
CA ALA A 55 9.25 -6.06 1.74
C ALA A 55 10.00 -5.62 0.48
N GLY A 56 9.77 -4.38 0.05
CA GLY A 56 10.44 -3.78 -1.11
C GLY A 56 9.73 -4.05 -2.44
N PRO A 57 10.36 -3.72 -3.59
CA PRO A 57 9.71 -3.73 -4.90
C PRO A 57 9.06 -5.06 -5.30
N ALA A 58 9.60 -6.18 -4.82
CA ALA A 58 9.07 -7.52 -5.11
C ALA A 58 7.60 -7.73 -4.69
N ILE A 59 7.14 -7.03 -3.63
CA ILE A 59 5.76 -7.17 -3.16
C ILE A 59 4.78 -6.21 -3.83
N LYS A 60 5.25 -5.22 -4.61
CA LYS A 60 4.41 -4.15 -5.18
C LYS A 60 3.15 -4.68 -5.89
N PRO A 61 3.22 -5.62 -6.83
CA PRO A 61 2.03 -6.05 -7.58
C PRO A 61 0.96 -6.69 -6.68
N ILE A 62 1.38 -7.39 -5.62
CA ILE A 62 0.46 -8.01 -4.66
C ILE A 62 -0.15 -6.94 -3.75
N ALA A 63 0.68 -6.03 -3.22
CA ALA A 63 0.23 -4.92 -2.38
C ALA A 63 -0.74 -4.00 -3.12
N LEU A 64 -0.44 -3.65 -4.38
CA LEU A 64 -1.28 -2.82 -5.24
C LEU A 64 -2.68 -3.44 -5.42
N ARG A 65 -2.74 -4.75 -5.75
CA ARG A 65 -4.00 -5.48 -5.85
C ARG A 65 -4.79 -5.45 -4.54
N MET A 66 -4.13 -5.70 -3.40
CA MET A 66 -4.78 -5.67 -2.09
C MET A 66 -5.35 -4.28 -1.76
N VAL A 67 -4.62 -3.21 -2.07
CA VAL A 67 -5.11 -1.83 -1.90
C VAL A 67 -6.33 -1.59 -2.79
N TYR A 68 -6.28 -1.99 -4.05
CA TYR A 68 -7.42 -1.90 -4.97
C TYR A 68 -8.65 -2.64 -4.42
N ASP A 69 -8.48 -3.89 -3.97
CA ASP A 69 -9.57 -4.71 -3.44
C ASP A 69 -10.25 -4.04 -2.22
N ILE A 70 -9.45 -3.47 -1.31
CA ILE A 70 -9.97 -2.77 -0.12
C ILE A 70 -10.61 -1.44 -0.48
N CYS A 71 -10.00 -0.62 -1.34
CA CYS A 71 -10.59 0.63 -1.80
C CYS A 71 -11.94 0.39 -2.50
N SER A 72 -12.00 -0.63 -3.38
CA SER A 72 -13.24 -1.04 -4.05
C SER A 72 -14.30 -1.50 -3.06
N ALA A 73 -13.91 -2.28 -2.05
CA ALA A 73 -14.83 -2.75 -1.02
C ALA A 73 -15.35 -1.60 -0.14
N ILE A 74 -14.49 -0.67 0.29
CA ILE A 74 -14.90 0.50 1.09
C ILE A 74 -15.87 1.39 0.30
N LYS A 75 -15.69 1.52 -1.02
CA LYS A 75 -16.57 2.31 -1.88
C LYS A 75 -18.02 1.79 -1.89
N THR A 76 -18.25 0.50 -1.56
CA THR A 76 -19.61 -0.08 -1.44
C THR A 76 -20.32 0.28 -0.13
N LEU A 77 -19.59 0.82 0.86
CA LEU A 77 -20.16 1.25 2.14
C LEU A 77 -20.90 2.59 2.00
N PRO A 78 -21.87 2.89 2.89
CA PRO A 78 -22.42 4.23 3.02
C PRO A 78 -21.32 5.28 3.21
N LYS A 79 -21.48 6.48 2.65
CA LYS A 79 -20.45 7.52 2.65
C LYS A 79 -19.89 7.85 4.03
N GLU A 80 -20.74 7.85 5.03
CA GLU A 80 -20.40 8.13 6.44
C GLU A 80 -19.54 7.04 7.09
N GLN A 81 -19.47 5.86 6.49
CA GLN A 81 -18.65 4.74 6.93
C GLN A 81 -17.37 4.59 6.11
N GLN A 82 -17.23 5.35 5.02
CA GLN A 82 -16.03 5.28 4.21
C GLN A 82 -14.88 6.01 4.92
N VAL A 83 -13.76 5.31 5.06
CA VAL A 83 -12.54 5.87 5.66
C VAL A 83 -11.41 5.93 4.63
N PRO A 84 -10.47 6.89 4.77
CA PRO A 84 -9.31 6.96 3.89
C PRO A 84 -8.46 5.70 3.93
N VAL A 85 -7.89 5.35 2.78
CA VAL A 85 -6.96 4.24 2.62
C VAL A 85 -5.58 4.75 2.28
N ILE A 86 -4.59 4.34 3.08
CA ILE A 86 -3.18 4.66 2.88
C ILE A 86 -2.50 3.42 2.29
N GLY A 87 -2.05 3.52 1.03
CA GLY A 87 -1.38 2.43 0.33
C GLY A 87 0.12 2.37 0.63
N LEU A 88 0.63 1.19 0.93
CA LEU A 88 2.07 0.95 1.04
C LEU A 88 2.42 -0.48 0.64
N GLY A 89 3.67 -0.66 0.18
CA GLY A 89 4.20 -1.97 -0.22
C GLY A 89 4.91 -1.91 -1.57
N GLY A 90 6.23 -1.80 -1.53
CA GLY A 90 7.08 -1.83 -2.72
C GLY A 90 7.10 -0.54 -3.56
N ILE A 91 6.59 0.57 -3.05
CA ILE A 91 6.65 1.88 -3.71
C ILE A 91 8.09 2.39 -3.65
N SER A 92 8.70 2.62 -4.81
CA SER A 92 10.07 3.08 -4.96
C SER A 92 10.18 4.29 -5.89
N THR A 93 9.23 4.49 -6.77
CA THR A 93 9.21 5.54 -7.78
C THR A 93 7.89 6.32 -7.75
N TRP A 94 7.85 7.47 -8.41
CA TRP A 94 6.60 8.22 -8.56
C TRP A 94 5.55 7.46 -9.38
N GLN A 95 5.97 6.62 -10.33
CA GLN A 95 5.08 5.78 -11.11
C GLN A 95 4.35 4.80 -10.20
N ASP A 96 5.09 4.12 -9.31
CA ASP A 96 4.49 3.22 -8.32
C ASP A 96 3.46 3.95 -7.46
N ALA A 97 3.79 5.16 -6.98
CA ALA A 97 2.88 5.96 -6.17
C ALA A 97 1.59 6.32 -6.93
N VAL A 98 1.71 6.71 -8.21
CA VAL A 98 0.55 6.99 -9.07
C VAL A 98 -0.32 5.76 -9.28
N GLU A 99 0.26 4.56 -9.44
CA GLU A 99 -0.50 3.31 -9.54
C GLU A 99 -1.38 3.09 -8.31
N PHE A 100 -0.85 3.29 -7.10
CA PHE A 100 -1.61 3.14 -5.86
C PHE A 100 -2.74 4.17 -5.73
N ILE A 101 -2.51 5.42 -6.14
CA ILE A 101 -3.55 6.46 -6.13
C ILE A 101 -4.64 6.13 -7.17
N LEU A 102 -4.27 5.72 -8.37
CA LEU A 102 -5.21 5.25 -9.40
C LEU A 102 -6.03 4.04 -8.92
N ALA A 103 -5.44 3.16 -8.12
CA ALA A 103 -6.12 2.03 -7.48
C ALA A 103 -7.05 2.44 -6.33
N GLY A 104 -7.06 3.71 -5.92
CA GLY A 104 -7.99 4.26 -4.94
C GLY A 104 -7.38 4.72 -3.62
N ALA A 105 -6.07 4.59 -3.41
CA ALA A 105 -5.42 5.08 -2.20
C ALA A 105 -5.55 6.61 -2.08
N ASP A 106 -5.89 7.08 -0.89
CA ASP A 106 -5.96 8.51 -0.54
C ASP A 106 -4.59 9.11 -0.27
N ALA A 107 -3.68 8.28 0.23
CA ALA A 107 -2.29 8.62 0.49
C ALA A 107 -1.41 7.39 0.29
N ILE A 108 -0.10 7.61 0.23
CA ILE A 108 0.89 6.53 0.14
C ILE A 108 1.91 6.63 1.28
N GLN A 109 2.52 5.49 1.63
CA GLN A 109 3.67 5.44 2.52
C GLN A 109 4.82 4.72 1.83
N VAL A 110 6.03 5.23 2.05
CA VAL A 110 7.29 4.65 1.55
C VAL A 110 8.09 4.14 2.75
N GLY A 111 8.50 2.89 2.69
CA GLY A 111 9.30 2.26 3.76
C GLY A 111 10.68 1.84 3.23
N THR A 112 10.80 0.61 2.77
CA THR A 112 12.07 -0.03 2.40
C THR A 112 12.93 0.77 1.42
N SER A 113 12.32 1.50 0.50
CA SER A 113 13.05 2.28 -0.53
C SER A 113 13.91 3.41 0.05
N ILE A 114 13.58 3.92 1.26
CA ILE A 114 14.36 4.96 1.95
C ILE A 114 15.76 4.45 2.28
N PHE A 115 15.93 3.16 2.58
CA PHE A 115 17.24 2.57 2.88
C PHE A 115 18.16 2.53 1.65
N ALA A 116 17.58 2.31 0.46
CA ALA A 116 18.34 2.30 -0.79
C ALA A 116 18.56 3.71 -1.36
N ASN A 117 17.55 4.58 -1.24
CA ASN A 117 17.58 5.97 -1.70
C ASN A 117 16.89 6.90 -0.68
N PRO A 118 17.64 7.57 0.20
CA PRO A 118 17.07 8.51 1.17
C PRO A 118 16.30 9.69 0.54
N ASN A 119 16.54 10.01 -0.72
CA ASN A 119 15.85 11.08 -1.46
C ASN A 119 14.57 10.62 -2.15
N CYS A 120 14.24 9.33 -2.12
CA CYS A 120 13.14 8.76 -2.90
C CYS A 120 11.79 9.46 -2.64
N ILE A 121 11.51 9.89 -1.41
CA ILE A 121 10.25 10.60 -1.09
C ILE A 121 10.16 11.92 -1.86
N LYS A 122 11.25 12.70 -1.88
CA LYS A 122 11.31 13.97 -2.63
C LYS A 122 11.16 13.75 -4.13
N GLU A 123 11.81 12.72 -4.65
CA GLU A 123 11.73 12.33 -6.07
C GLU A 123 10.31 11.89 -6.44
N ILE A 124 9.65 11.12 -5.57
CA ILE A 124 8.25 10.70 -5.75
C ILE A 124 7.33 11.91 -5.80
N ILE A 125 7.43 12.83 -4.84
CA ILE A 125 6.60 14.05 -4.79
C ILE A 125 6.78 14.88 -6.07
N ASN A 126 8.02 15.13 -6.47
CA ASN A 126 8.32 15.90 -7.68
C ASN A 126 7.80 15.19 -8.93
N GLY A 127 7.96 13.88 -9.01
CA GLY A 127 7.49 13.07 -10.14
C GLY A 127 5.96 13.05 -10.28
N ILE A 128 5.24 12.92 -9.15
CA ILE A 128 3.76 13.03 -9.14
C ILE A 128 3.34 14.41 -9.64
N SER A 129 3.94 15.49 -9.12
CA SER A 129 3.62 16.87 -9.50
C SER A 129 3.85 17.11 -11.01
N ALA A 130 4.98 16.66 -11.54
CA ALA A 130 5.29 16.77 -12.97
C ALA A 130 4.32 15.94 -13.84
N TRP A 131 3.95 14.74 -13.39
CA TRP A 131 2.98 13.90 -14.08
C TRP A 131 1.59 14.51 -14.07
N MET A 132 1.14 15.07 -12.93
CA MET A 132 -0.14 15.78 -12.83
C MET A 132 -0.21 16.96 -13.78
N ALA A 133 0.83 17.81 -13.81
CA ALA A 133 0.90 18.94 -14.72
C ALA A 133 0.78 18.51 -16.20
N ARG A 134 1.49 17.44 -16.61
CA ARG A 134 1.42 16.88 -17.97
C ARG A 134 0.03 16.33 -18.32
N LYS A 135 -0.70 15.81 -17.32
CA LYS A 135 -2.05 15.24 -17.47
C LYS A 135 -3.17 16.27 -17.30
N GLY A 136 -2.85 17.51 -16.91
CA GLY A 136 -3.83 18.57 -16.66
C GLY A 136 -4.62 18.36 -15.35
N TYR A 137 -4.08 17.61 -14.38
CA TYR A 137 -4.67 17.44 -13.07
C TYR A 137 -4.21 18.54 -12.12
N SER A 138 -5.14 19.09 -11.33
CA SER A 138 -4.86 20.13 -10.35
C SER A 138 -4.71 19.57 -8.91
N LYS A 139 -5.27 18.40 -8.64
CA LYS A 139 -5.27 17.75 -7.32
C LYS A 139 -5.32 16.23 -7.44
N ILE A 140 -4.99 15.55 -6.37
CA ILE A 140 -4.96 14.07 -6.30
C ILE A 140 -6.34 13.47 -6.60
N GLU A 141 -7.41 14.10 -6.12
CA GLU A 141 -8.79 13.66 -6.33
C GLU A 141 -9.18 13.59 -7.80
N ASP A 142 -8.51 14.33 -8.67
CA ASP A 142 -8.81 14.34 -10.11
C ASP A 142 -8.49 12.98 -10.78
N PHE A 143 -7.64 12.17 -10.18
CA PHE A 143 -7.27 10.86 -10.72
C PHE A 143 -7.34 9.70 -9.71
N LYS A 144 -7.59 9.97 -8.43
CA LYS A 144 -7.75 8.94 -7.42
C LYS A 144 -8.88 7.97 -7.80
N GLY A 145 -8.58 6.68 -7.73
CA GLY A 145 -9.57 5.63 -7.93
C GLY A 145 -10.13 5.51 -9.35
N LYS A 146 -9.48 6.10 -10.36
CA LYS A 146 -9.93 5.96 -11.76
C LYS A 146 -9.95 4.52 -12.27
N MET A 147 -9.22 3.63 -11.61
CA MET A 147 -9.22 2.20 -11.95
C MET A 147 -10.32 1.40 -11.23
N ILE A 148 -11.06 2.02 -10.30
CA ILE A 148 -12.21 1.38 -9.67
C ILE A 148 -13.42 1.58 -10.57
N PHE A 149 -13.76 0.56 -11.32
CA PHE A 149 -14.94 0.55 -12.16
C PHE A 149 -16.20 0.39 -11.30
N ASN A 150 -17.24 1.19 -11.61
CA ASN A 150 -18.55 1.11 -10.96
C ASN A 150 -19.38 0.00 -11.59
#